data_b9c93394546386ea6378a94871ad7181
#
_entry.id   b9c93394546386ea6378a94871ad7181
#
_cell.length_a   1.000
_cell.length_b   1.000
_cell.length_c   1.000
_cell.angle_alpha   90.00
_cell.angle_beta   90.00
_cell.angle_gamma   90.00
#
_symmetry.space_group_name_H-M   'P 1'
#
loop_
_entity.id
_entity.type
_entity.pdbx_description
1 polymer ?
#
loop_
_entity_poly.entity_id
_entity_poly.type
_entity_poly.pdbx_seq_one_letter_code
_entity_poly.pdbx_strand_id
1 'polypeptide(L)'
;MNKFIKIAFSLIITGIILMVFATYLSNSANYEKKNYTISADNIKNLDLNILDSNISIEENTSSGNIEIEYYTGIEREILITHTDKKLSIKENKNTFGVDIDFSIFSKKQEIKIKIPKSSSIDVHSLNKIGDLTIKDLNIKHLTANSKIGNVYLTNVSILDTEIKLSAGDLKIDNFKGENNSLKINNATGNIKLTNISGIRNLNIDNNTGDIDLSSSTIKNINISNKLGNITLNNLPNESTDNISLETNTGDISLFNLTANNSISLKSSTGNILAELNDNESNFTNGSNKKKTLFTSSSTGTVTVKFSNK
;
A
#
# COMPACT_ATOMS: atom_id res chain seq x y z
N MET A 1 -37.29 -23.37 -30.59
CA MET A 1 -36.64 -22.62 -29.50
C MET A 1 -37.70 -22.24 -28.49
N ASN A 2 -37.56 -22.69 -27.27
CA ASN A 2 -38.59 -22.59 -26.21
C ASN A 2 -38.88 -21.11 -25.87
N LYS A 3 -40.13 -20.77 -25.60
CA LYS A 3 -40.60 -19.38 -25.35
C LYS A 3 -39.80 -18.71 -24.23
N PHE A 4 -39.39 -19.50 -23.21
CA PHE A 4 -38.52 -19.04 -22.11
C PHE A 4 -37.11 -18.67 -22.57
N ILE A 5 -36.52 -19.42 -23.52
CA ILE A 5 -35.20 -19.11 -24.07
C ILE A 5 -35.22 -17.78 -24.84
N LYS A 6 -36.29 -17.51 -25.60
CA LYS A 6 -36.44 -16.24 -26.32
C LYS A 6 -36.58 -15.04 -25.38
N ILE A 7 -37.31 -15.20 -24.27
CA ILE A 7 -37.48 -14.16 -23.25
C ILE A 7 -36.14 -13.91 -22.54
N ALA A 8 -35.42 -14.97 -22.15
CA ALA A 8 -34.10 -14.84 -21.50
C ALA A 8 -33.09 -14.15 -22.43
N PHE A 9 -33.08 -14.52 -23.72
CA PHE A 9 -32.18 -13.90 -24.70
C PHE A 9 -32.51 -12.42 -24.95
N SER A 10 -33.78 -12.07 -24.98
CA SER A 10 -34.25 -10.67 -25.08
C SER A 10 -33.82 -9.85 -23.87
N LEU A 11 -33.93 -10.39 -22.65
CA LEU A 11 -33.50 -9.72 -21.43
C LEU A 11 -31.99 -9.49 -21.39
N ILE A 12 -31.18 -10.47 -21.83
CA ILE A 12 -29.73 -10.35 -21.93
C ILE A 12 -29.36 -9.23 -22.93
N ILE A 13 -29.96 -9.23 -24.13
CA ILE A 13 -29.72 -8.20 -25.15
C ILE A 13 -30.09 -6.83 -24.62
N THR A 14 -31.25 -6.71 -23.97
CA THR A 14 -31.69 -5.43 -23.38
C THR A 14 -30.73 -4.98 -22.29
N GLY A 15 -30.24 -5.90 -21.44
CA GLY A 15 -29.23 -5.60 -20.43
C GLY A 15 -27.91 -5.10 -21.03
N ILE A 16 -27.44 -5.73 -22.12
CA ILE A 16 -26.24 -5.30 -22.85
C ILE A 16 -26.44 -3.90 -23.47
N ILE A 17 -27.60 -3.65 -24.11
CA ILE A 17 -27.92 -2.34 -24.71
C ILE A 17 -27.97 -1.25 -23.64
N LEU A 18 -28.62 -1.52 -22.49
CA LEU A 18 -28.64 -0.58 -21.35
C LEU A 18 -27.24 -0.33 -20.79
N MET A 19 -26.39 -1.35 -20.72
CA MET A 19 -25.01 -1.23 -20.27
C MET A 19 -24.18 -0.36 -21.23
N VAL A 20 -24.29 -0.59 -22.54
CA VAL A 20 -23.61 0.22 -23.57
C VAL A 20 -24.11 1.67 -23.54
N PHE A 21 -25.43 1.87 -23.37
CA PHE A 21 -26.00 3.20 -23.26
C PHE A 21 -25.56 3.93 -21.98
N ALA A 22 -25.50 3.23 -20.86
CA ALA A 22 -24.98 3.77 -19.61
C ALA A 22 -23.51 4.16 -19.70
N THR A 23 -22.68 3.34 -20.36
CA THR A 23 -21.26 3.68 -20.61
C THR A 23 -21.11 4.86 -21.57
N TYR A 24 -21.98 4.99 -22.56
CA TYR A 24 -22.01 6.14 -23.47
C TYR A 24 -22.38 7.43 -22.73
N LEU A 25 -23.42 7.40 -21.89
CA LEU A 25 -23.81 8.55 -21.06
C LEU A 25 -22.70 8.92 -20.03
N SER A 26 -22.08 7.94 -19.42
CA SER A 26 -20.95 8.15 -18.49
C SER A 26 -19.73 8.77 -19.18
N ASN A 27 -19.41 8.36 -20.40
CA ASN A 27 -18.34 8.96 -21.20
C ASN A 27 -18.66 10.38 -21.71
N SER A 28 -19.93 10.77 -21.74
CA SER A 28 -20.35 12.11 -22.14
C SER A 28 -20.45 13.11 -20.97
N ALA A 29 -20.12 12.68 -19.74
CA ALA A 29 -19.98 13.60 -18.63
C ALA A 29 -18.86 14.60 -18.96
N ASN A 30 -19.21 15.84 -19.21
CA ASN A 30 -18.25 16.92 -19.49
C ASN A 30 -17.51 17.25 -18.19
N TYR A 31 -16.36 16.61 -18.00
CA TYR A 31 -15.45 17.00 -16.95
C TYR A 31 -14.55 18.15 -17.41
N GLU A 32 -14.58 19.22 -16.65
CA GLU A 32 -13.70 20.37 -16.86
C GLU A 32 -12.41 20.19 -16.05
N LYS A 33 -11.27 20.31 -16.71
CA LYS A 33 -9.97 20.32 -16.05
C LYS A 33 -9.76 21.67 -15.37
N LYS A 34 -9.38 21.65 -14.10
CA LYS A 34 -9.07 22.84 -13.30
C LYS A 34 -7.69 22.71 -12.66
N ASN A 35 -7.09 23.86 -12.42
CA ASN A 35 -5.83 23.99 -11.73
C ASN A 35 -5.98 24.93 -10.53
N TYR A 36 -5.33 24.59 -9.45
CA TYR A 36 -5.23 25.39 -8.24
C TYR A 36 -3.78 25.49 -7.81
N THR A 37 -3.33 26.67 -7.42
CA THR A 37 -1.94 26.91 -7.01
C THR A 37 -1.93 27.70 -5.72
N ILE A 38 -1.07 27.29 -4.77
CA ILE A 38 -0.89 27.95 -3.49
C ILE A 38 0.60 27.91 -3.09
N SER A 39 1.09 28.96 -2.41
CA SER A 39 2.45 28.93 -1.83
C SER A 39 2.58 27.78 -0.82
N ALA A 40 3.68 27.05 -0.90
CA ALA A 40 3.98 25.96 0.03
C ALA A 40 4.54 26.44 1.37
N ASP A 41 4.94 27.71 1.52
CA ASP A 41 5.76 28.21 2.64
C ASP A 41 5.18 27.93 4.03
N ASN A 42 3.88 28.03 4.19
CA ASN A 42 3.19 27.85 5.47
C ASN A 42 2.44 26.53 5.57
N ILE A 43 2.24 25.81 4.46
CA ILE A 43 1.48 24.56 4.49
C ILE A 43 2.29 23.45 5.17
N LYS A 44 1.73 22.90 6.25
CA LYS A 44 2.32 21.80 7.03
C LYS A 44 1.52 20.50 6.93
N ASN A 45 0.24 20.61 6.56
CA ASN A 45 -0.67 19.47 6.48
C ASN A 45 -1.39 19.46 5.14
N LEU A 46 -1.42 18.30 4.49
CA LEU A 46 -2.24 18.01 3.33
C LEU A 46 -3.26 16.93 3.70
N ASP A 47 -4.53 17.32 3.76
CA ASP A 47 -5.63 16.43 4.05
C ASP A 47 -6.43 16.12 2.80
N LEU A 48 -6.54 14.84 2.48
CA LEU A 48 -7.25 14.33 1.32
C LEU A 48 -8.42 13.47 1.78
N ASN A 49 -9.64 13.82 1.36
CA ASN A 49 -10.84 13.04 1.59
C ASN A 49 -11.52 12.78 0.24
N ILE A 50 -11.15 11.68 -0.38
CA ILE A 50 -11.46 11.37 -1.77
C ILE A 50 -12.41 10.18 -1.85
N LEU A 51 -13.46 10.32 -2.67
CA LEU A 51 -14.52 9.32 -2.78
C LEU A 51 -14.26 8.32 -3.91
N ASP A 52 -13.90 8.82 -5.13
CA ASP A 52 -13.86 7.98 -6.33
C ASP A 52 -12.84 8.48 -7.36
N SER A 53 -11.67 8.95 -6.89
CA SER A 53 -10.61 9.41 -7.77
C SER A 53 -9.29 8.77 -7.44
N ASN A 54 -8.46 8.61 -8.45
CA ASN A 54 -7.07 8.33 -8.21
C ASN A 54 -6.35 9.58 -7.70
N ILE A 55 -5.38 9.40 -6.85
CA ILE A 55 -4.56 10.48 -6.31
C ILE A 55 -3.11 10.23 -6.72
N SER A 56 -2.47 11.24 -7.30
CA SER A 56 -1.03 11.25 -7.56
C SER A 56 -0.41 12.43 -6.85
N ILE A 57 0.59 12.17 -6.01
CA ILE A 57 1.38 13.20 -5.32
C ILE A 57 2.82 13.04 -5.76
N GLU A 58 3.39 14.10 -6.33
CA GLU A 58 4.75 14.06 -6.88
C GLU A 58 5.53 15.34 -6.57
N GLU A 59 6.85 15.30 -6.75
CA GLU A 59 7.70 16.48 -6.58
C GLU A 59 7.37 17.56 -7.60
N ASN A 60 7.26 18.82 -7.15
CA ASN A 60 7.25 19.99 -8.01
C ASN A 60 8.67 20.48 -8.21
N THR A 61 9.20 20.25 -9.41
CA THR A 61 10.56 20.70 -9.79
C THR A 61 10.59 22.10 -10.40
N SER A 62 9.42 22.66 -10.70
CA SER A 62 9.30 23.92 -11.49
C SER A 62 9.00 25.15 -10.64
N SER A 63 8.44 25.00 -9.46
CA SER A 63 8.06 26.14 -8.62
C SER A 63 8.12 25.83 -7.13
N GLY A 64 8.14 26.88 -6.30
CA GLY A 64 7.99 26.78 -4.84
C GLY A 64 6.54 26.61 -4.38
N ASN A 65 5.61 26.41 -5.28
CA ASN A 65 4.19 26.32 -4.99
C ASN A 65 3.69 24.86 -4.97
N ILE A 66 2.63 24.62 -4.23
CA ILE A 66 1.81 23.42 -4.39
C ILE A 66 0.86 23.67 -5.56
N GLU A 67 0.88 22.76 -6.52
CA GLU A 67 0.03 22.82 -7.71
C GLU A 67 -0.89 21.61 -7.70
N ILE A 68 -2.20 21.83 -7.93
CA ILE A 68 -3.23 20.80 -7.94
C ILE A 68 -3.95 20.87 -9.27
N GLU A 69 -3.91 19.76 -10.00
CA GLU A 69 -4.69 19.54 -11.22
C GLU A 69 -5.80 18.55 -10.91
N TYR A 70 -7.03 18.89 -11.29
CA TYR A 70 -8.19 18.05 -11.01
C TYR A 70 -9.28 18.25 -12.05
N TYR A 71 -10.26 17.34 -12.04
CA TYR A 71 -11.42 17.41 -12.92
C TYR A 71 -12.69 17.56 -12.09
N THR A 72 -13.57 18.44 -12.51
CA THR A 72 -14.88 18.68 -11.89
C THR A 72 -15.99 18.61 -12.93
N GLY A 73 -17.20 18.26 -12.52
CA GLY A 73 -18.35 18.12 -13.41
C GLY A 73 -19.66 18.15 -12.61
N ILE A 74 -20.78 17.91 -13.27
CA ILE A 74 -22.11 17.98 -12.67
C ILE A 74 -22.25 16.96 -11.51
N GLU A 75 -21.70 15.76 -11.69
CA GLU A 75 -21.80 14.67 -10.71
C GLU A 75 -20.68 14.68 -9.67
N ARG A 76 -19.70 15.53 -9.85
CA ARG A 76 -18.49 15.53 -9.06
C ARG A 76 -17.96 16.93 -8.80
N GLU A 77 -17.78 17.26 -7.55
CA GLU A 77 -17.20 18.51 -7.10
C GLU A 77 -15.92 18.24 -6.31
N ILE A 78 -14.86 18.97 -6.61
CA ILE A 78 -13.63 19.00 -5.81
C ILE A 78 -13.59 20.32 -5.06
N LEU A 79 -13.71 20.25 -3.74
CA LEU A 79 -13.61 21.39 -2.85
C LEU A 79 -12.18 21.48 -2.29
N ILE A 80 -11.49 22.56 -2.64
CA ILE A 80 -10.16 22.87 -2.12
C ILE A 80 -10.29 24.03 -1.14
N THR A 81 -9.88 23.81 0.09
CA THR A 81 -9.85 24.82 1.15
C THR A 81 -8.48 24.88 1.80
N HIS A 82 -8.05 26.05 2.25
CA HIS A 82 -6.80 26.19 2.96
C HIS A 82 -6.92 27.15 4.14
N THR A 83 -6.11 26.90 5.14
CA THR A 83 -5.78 27.83 6.22
C THR A 83 -4.28 28.09 6.18
N ASP A 84 -3.73 28.87 7.10
CA ASP A 84 -2.30 29.19 7.12
C ASP A 84 -1.39 27.95 7.15
N LYS A 85 -1.85 26.81 7.69
CA LYS A 85 -1.02 25.61 7.87
C LYS A 85 -1.57 24.36 7.21
N LYS A 86 -2.80 24.40 6.72
CA LYS A 86 -3.50 23.20 6.25
C LYS A 86 -4.11 23.43 4.87
N LEU A 87 -3.84 22.52 3.96
CA LEU A 87 -4.50 22.39 2.67
C LEU A 87 -5.40 21.16 2.69
N SER A 88 -6.69 21.33 2.39
CA SER A 88 -7.66 20.26 2.39
C SER A 88 -8.31 20.12 1.03
N ILE A 89 -8.32 18.90 0.50
CA ILE A 89 -8.96 18.54 -0.76
C ILE A 89 -10.03 17.51 -0.46
N LYS A 90 -11.27 17.86 -0.74
CA LYS A 90 -12.43 17.00 -0.53
C LYS A 90 -13.17 16.76 -1.83
N GLU A 91 -13.44 15.51 -2.13
CA GLU A 91 -14.32 15.12 -3.23
C GLU A 91 -15.74 14.92 -2.71
N ASN A 92 -16.70 15.58 -3.35
CA ASN A 92 -18.13 15.40 -3.13
C ASN A 92 -18.75 14.78 -4.39
N LYS A 93 -19.69 13.86 -4.20
CA LYS A 93 -20.57 13.36 -5.27
C LYS A 93 -21.93 14.05 -5.17
N ASN A 94 -22.39 14.63 -6.26
CA ASN A 94 -23.73 15.14 -6.37
C ASN A 94 -24.62 14.03 -6.97
N THR A 95 -25.36 13.32 -6.12
CA THR A 95 -26.29 12.27 -6.56
C THR A 95 -27.61 12.92 -6.97
N PHE A 96 -27.90 12.93 -8.26
CA PHE A 96 -29.25 13.24 -8.80
C PHE A 96 -29.96 11.93 -9.17
N GLY A 97 -30.89 11.46 -8.35
CA GLY A 97 -31.74 10.31 -8.68
C GLY A 97 -31.37 8.98 -8.07
N VAL A 98 -31.90 7.88 -8.60
CA VAL A 98 -31.66 6.51 -8.12
C VAL A 98 -30.18 6.17 -8.23
N ASP A 99 -29.59 5.81 -7.11
CA ASP A 99 -28.15 5.55 -6.93
C ASP A 99 -27.72 4.22 -7.56
N ILE A 100 -27.82 4.11 -8.90
CA ILE A 100 -27.18 3.02 -9.63
C ILE A 100 -25.78 3.52 -10.00
N ASP A 101 -24.82 3.22 -9.15
CA ASP A 101 -23.42 3.63 -9.34
C ASP A 101 -22.76 2.79 -10.44
N PHE A 102 -22.80 3.27 -11.68
CA PHE A 102 -22.06 2.70 -12.81
C PHE A 102 -20.61 3.17 -12.91
N SER A 103 -20.10 3.90 -11.90
CA SER A 103 -18.75 4.47 -11.90
C SER A 103 -17.64 3.41 -11.98
N ILE A 104 -17.95 2.15 -11.66
CA ILE A 104 -17.03 1.02 -11.84
C ILE A 104 -16.55 0.85 -13.31
N PHE A 105 -17.32 1.32 -14.27
CA PHE A 105 -17.00 1.22 -15.70
C PHE A 105 -16.49 2.54 -16.29
N SER A 106 -16.50 3.64 -15.54
CA SER A 106 -15.99 4.93 -16.01
C SER A 106 -14.48 5.02 -15.75
N LYS A 107 -13.77 5.70 -16.66
CA LYS A 107 -12.35 6.03 -16.42
C LYS A 107 -12.26 6.92 -15.19
N LYS A 108 -11.61 6.42 -14.14
CA LYS A 108 -11.39 7.20 -12.92
C LYS A 108 -10.61 8.47 -13.23
N GLN A 109 -11.10 9.57 -12.71
CA GLN A 109 -10.42 10.85 -12.82
C GLN A 109 -9.25 10.87 -11.82
N GLU A 110 -8.21 11.61 -12.15
CA GLU A 110 -7.02 11.77 -11.31
C GLU A 110 -7.01 13.16 -10.68
N ILE A 111 -6.65 13.22 -9.41
CA ILE A 111 -6.26 14.45 -8.71
C ILE A 111 -4.74 14.41 -8.61
N LYS A 112 -4.09 15.29 -9.36
CA LYS A 112 -2.64 15.38 -9.40
C LYS A 112 -2.15 16.53 -8.54
N ILE A 113 -1.30 16.24 -7.57
CA ILE A 113 -0.77 17.20 -6.60
C ILE A 113 0.74 17.23 -6.75
N LYS A 114 1.29 18.40 -7.00
CA LYS A 114 2.73 18.62 -7.05
C LYS A 114 3.17 19.44 -5.85
N ILE A 115 4.14 18.93 -5.10
CA ILE A 115 4.63 19.53 -3.85
C ILE A 115 6.11 19.84 -4.00
N PRO A 116 6.59 21.07 -3.66
CA PRO A 116 8.01 21.39 -3.71
C PRO A 116 8.84 20.48 -2.81
N LYS A 117 10.01 20.07 -3.24
CA LYS A 117 10.94 19.21 -2.51
C LYS A 117 11.33 19.75 -1.13
N SER A 118 11.41 21.05 -1.01
CA SER A 118 11.75 21.73 0.26
C SER A 118 10.64 21.69 1.31
N SER A 119 9.45 21.23 0.95
CA SER A 119 8.30 21.22 1.83
C SER A 119 8.40 20.05 2.81
N SER A 120 8.36 20.33 4.11
CA SER A 120 8.21 19.32 5.17
C SER A 120 6.74 19.24 5.55
N ILE A 121 6.00 18.29 4.94
CA ILE A 121 4.55 18.22 5.02
C ILE A 121 4.08 16.87 5.58
N ASP A 122 3.02 16.92 6.40
CA ASP A 122 2.28 15.74 6.83
C ASP A 122 1.17 15.46 5.81
N VAL A 123 1.04 14.22 5.37
CA VAL A 123 0.01 13.80 4.41
C VAL A 123 -0.97 12.84 5.08
N HIS A 124 -2.24 13.23 5.10
CA HIS A 124 -3.34 12.41 5.57
C HIS A 124 -4.28 12.14 4.40
N SER A 125 -4.33 10.90 3.95
CA SER A 125 -5.18 10.46 2.84
C SER A 125 -6.25 9.50 3.34
N LEU A 126 -7.50 9.86 3.11
CA LEU A 126 -8.67 9.00 3.27
C LEU A 126 -9.29 8.79 1.88
N ASN A 127 -9.07 7.60 1.33
CA ASN A 127 -9.56 7.21 0.01
C ASN A 127 -10.66 6.17 0.13
N LYS A 128 -11.81 6.40 -0.50
CA LYS A 128 -12.88 5.41 -0.54
C LYS A 128 -12.69 4.44 -1.70
N ILE A 129 -12.51 4.97 -2.92
CA ILE A 129 -12.28 4.17 -4.12
C ILE A 129 -11.24 4.89 -4.99
N GLY A 130 -10.17 4.22 -5.37
CA GLY A 130 -9.12 4.77 -6.22
C GLY A 130 -7.74 4.54 -5.67
N ASP A 131 -6.77 4.61 -6.54
CA ASP A 131 -5.36 4.37 -6.20
C ASP A 131 -4.72 5.63 -5.61
N LEU A 132 -3.78 5.44 -4.69
CA LEU A 132 -2.92 6.48 -4.17
C LEU A 132 -1.49 6.22 -4.63
N THR A 133 -0.93 7.16 -5.38
CA THR A 133 0.47 7.11 -5.82
C THR A 133 1.23 8.29 -5.21
N ILE A 134 2.34 8.03 -4.55
CA ILE A 134 3.26 9.04 -4.03
C ILE A 134 4.65 8.72 -4.55
N LYS A 135 5.28 9.68 -5.22
CA LYS A 135 6.61 9.46 -5.81
C LYS A 135 7.52 10.68 -5.70
N ASP A 136 8.81 10.39 -5.58
CA ASP A 136 9.91 11.37 -5.62
C ASP A 136 9.76 12.48 -4.56
N LEU A 137 9.30 12.13 -3.34
CA LEU A 137 8.96 13.09 -2.29
C LEU A 137 9.61 12.80 -0.94
N ASN A 138 9.86 13.88 -0.21
CA ASN A 138 10.17 13.86 1.22
C ASN A 138 8.92 14.29 1.99
N ILE A 139 8.39 13.41 2.84
CA ILE A 139 7.20 13.64 3.65
C ILE A 139 7.57 13.45 5.12
N LYS A 140 7.01 14.24 6.01
CA LYS A 140 7.28 14.08 7.43
C LYS A 140 6.49 12.91 8.00
N HIS A 141 5.18 12.91 7.87
CA HIS A 141 4.33 11.81 8.31
C HIS A 141 3.33 11.45 7.20
N LEU A 142 3.13 10.16 6.99
CA LEU A 142 2.11 9.64 6.07
C LEU A 142 1.10 8.79 6.82
N THR A 143 -0.16 9.19 6.77
CA THR A 143 -1.28 8.34 7.14
C THR A 143 -2.14 8.12 5.90
N ALA A 144 -2.16 6.89 5.39
CA ALA A 144 -2.94 6.52 4.21
C ALA A 144 -3.99 5.46 4.58
N ASN A 145 -5.26 5.79 4.40
CA ASN A 145 -6.38 4.87 4.60
C ASN A 145 -7.12 4.71 3.28
N SER A 146 -7.11 3.51 2.69
CA SER A 146 -7.84 3.19 1.46
C SER A 146 -8.84 2.07 1.71
N LYS A 147 -10.09 2.25 1.23
CA LYS A 147 -11.08 1.18 1.26
C LYS A 147 -10.94 0.24 0.07
N ILE A 148 -10.90 0.79 -1.15
CA ILE A 148 -10.76 0.03 -2.39
C ILE A 148 -9.79 0.76 -3.30
N GLY A 149 -8.65 0.15 -3.59
CA GLY A 149 -7.61 0.72 -4.45
C GLY A 149 -6.22 0.43 -3.91
N ASN A 150 -5.26 0.55 -4.78
CA ASN A 150 -3.88 0.24 -4.49
C ASN A 150 -3.14 1.45 -3.90
N VAL A 151 -2.07 1.19 -3.18
CA VAL A 151 -1.15 2.24 -2.71
C VAL A 151 0.25 1.97 -3.27
N TYR A 152 0.81 2.99 -3.93
CA TYR A 152 2.13 2.94 -4.53
C TYR A 152 3.00 4.05 -3.95
N LEU A 153 4.10 3.66 -3.31
CA LEU A 153 5.13 4.59 -2.84
C LEU A 153 6.43 4.30 -3.58
N THR A 154 7.00 5.29 -4.25
CA THR A 154 8.24 5.11 -5.02
C THR A 154 9.19 6.28 -4.80
N ASN A 155 10.46 5.99 -4.50
CA ASN A 155 11.50 7.02 -4.25
C ASN A 155 11.07 8.02 -3.17
N VAL A 156 10.60 7.56 -2.03
CA VAL A 156 10.12 8.43 -0.96
C VAL A 156 10.99 8.37 0.29
N SER A 157 11.13 9.52 0.96
CA SER A 157 11.69 9.58 2.31
C SER A 157 10.61 10.03 3.28
N ILE A 158 10.28 9.18 4.27
CA ILE A 158 9.18 9.46 5.20
C ILE A 158 9.61 9.10 6.63
N LEU A 159 9.40 10.03 7.55
CA LEU A 159 9.78 9.82 8.95
C LEU A 159 8.92 8.73 9.61
N ASP A 160 7.59 8.87 9.58
CA ASP A 160 6.65 7.89 10.11
C ASP A 160 5.55 7.56 9.09
N THR A 161 5.21 6.26 8.99
CA THR A 161 4.23 5.81 7.99
C THR A 161 3.25 4.82 8.61
N GLU A 162 1.97 5.13 8.49
CA GLU A 162 0.87 4.20 8.75
C GLU A 162 -0.01 4.06 7.50
N ILE A 163 -0.16 2.81 7.02
CA ILE A 163 -0.98 2.49 5.84
C ILE A 163 -2.04 1.47 6.25
N LYS A 164 -3.30 1.77 5.93
CA LYS A 164 -4.43 0.88 6.13
C LYS A 164 -5.17 0.68 4.82
N LEU A 165 -5.29 -0.58 4.40
CA LEU A 165 -6.00 -1.00 3.20
C LEU A 165 -7.11 -1.97 3.57
N SER A 166 -8.31 -1.80 3.00
CA SER A 166 -9.36 -2.82 3.11
C SER A 166 -9.34 -3.78 1.92
N ALA A 167 -9.16 -3.26 0.69
CA ALA A 167 -9.00 -4.07 -0.51
C ALA A 167 -8.10 -3.36 -1.52
N GLY A 168 -6.97 -3.95 -1.84
CA GLY A 168 -5.98 -3.42 -2.78
C GLY A 168 -4.56 -3.88 -2.44
N ASP A 169 -3.69 -3.75 -3.40
CA ASP A 169 -2.28 -4.08 -3.25
C ASP A 169 -1.48 -2.89 -2.73
N LEU A 170 -0.45 -3.19 -1.95
CA LEU A 170 0.55 -2.22 -1.52
C LEU A 170 1.88 -2.51 -2.21
N LYS A 171 2.42 -1.52 -2.90
CA LYS A 171 3.78 -1.59 -3.42
C LYS A 171 4.60 -0.41 -2.94
N ILE A 172 5.70 -0.71 -2.27
CA ILE A 172 6.69 0.28 -1.84
C ILE A 172 8.04 -0.08 -2.46
N ASP A 173 8.62 0.85 -3.19
CA ASP A 173 9.93 0.68 -3.80
C ASP A 173 10.82 1.91 -3.54
N ASN A 174 12.04 1.65 -3.09
CA ASN A 174 13.01 2.68 -2.75
C ASN A 174 12.47 3.67 -1.70
N PHE A 175 12.25 3.14 -0.50
CA PHE A 175 11.76 3.89 0.66
C PHE A 175 12.89 4.12 1.67
N LYS A 176 13.03 5.36 2.12
CA LYS A 176 13.96 5.73 3.16
C LYS A 176 13.21 6.23 4.40
N GLY A 177 13.34 5.51 5.50
CA GLY A 177 12.90 5.99 6.83
C GLY A 177 14.00 6.76 7.55
N GLU A 178 13.66 7.36 8.70
CA GLU A 178 14.61 8.04 9.58
C GLU A 178 14.63 7.39 10.97
N ASN A 179 14.93 6.08 11.01
CA ASN A 179 15.02 5.27 12.23
C ASN A 179 13.70 5.10 13.00
N ASN A 180 12.57 5.19 12.33
CA ASN A 180 11.21 5.09 12.87
C ASN A 180 10.47 3.82 12.43
N SER A 181 9.14 3.86 12.44
CA SER A 181 8.29 2.71 12.15
C SER A 181 7.58 2.81 10.82
N LEU A 182 7.47 1.68 10.13
CA LEU A 182 6.55 1.47 9.02
C LEU A 182 5.48 0.47 9.47
N LYS A 183 4.24 0.95 9.59
CA LYS A 183 3.11 0.14 10.01
C LYS A 183 2.13 -0.04 8.86
N ILE A 184 1.80 -1.28 8.56
CA ILE A 184 0.92 -1.67 7.47
C ILE A 184 -0.16 -2.61 8.01
N ASN A 185 -1.43 -2.26 7.78
CA ASN A 185 -2.57 -3.12 8.02
C ASN A 185 -3.33 -3.29 6.71
N ASN A 186 -3.43 -4.51 6.20
CA ASN A 186 -4.15 -4.81 4.98
C ASN A 186 -5.17 -5.94 5.22
N ALA A 187 -6.40 -5.77 4.74
CA ALA A 187 -7.38 -6.83 4.85
C ALA A 187 -7.32 -7.78 3.64
N THR A 188 -7.18 -7.26 2.42
CA THR A 188 -7.12 -8.10 1.22
C THR A 188 -6.25 -7.45 0.14
N GLY A 189 -5.24 -8.16 -0.31
CA GLY A 189 -4.30 -7.77 -1.35
C GLY A 189 -2.87 -8.13 -1.00
N ASN A 190 -2.00 -8.07 -1.98
CA ASN A 190 -0.60 -8.40 -1.83
C ASN A 190 0.21 -7.19 -1.33
N ILE A 191 1.26 -7.47 -0.59
CA ILE A 191 2.18 -6.46 -0.08
C ILE A 191 3.57 -6.75 -0.65
N LYS A 192 4.11 -5.81 -1.41
CA LYS A 192 5.46 -5.90 -1.96
C LYS A 192 6.31 -4.72 -1.53
N LEU A 193 7.36 -5.01 -0.79
CA LEU A 193 8.31 -4.04 -0.26
C LEU A 193 9.70 -4.33 -0.82
N THR A 194 10.31 -3.36 -1.49
CA THR A 194 11.63 -3.51 -2.11
C THR A 194 12.49 -2.29 -1.78
N ASN A 195 13.77 -2.50 -1.50
CA ASN A 195 14.72 -1.43 -1.20
C ASN A 195 14.27 -0.49 -0.07
N ILE A 196 13.81 -1.08 1.04
CA ILE A 196 13.42 -0.34 2.24
C ILE A 196 14.65 -0.12 3.13
N SER A 197 14.89 1.10 3.54
CA SER A 197 16.04 1.44 4.38
C SER A 197 15.71 2.44 5.49
N GLY A 198 16.55 2.50 6.53
CA GLY A 198 16.41 3.47 7.62
C GLY A 198 15.18 3.23 8.51
N ILE A 199 14.62 2.03 8.51
CA ILE A 199 13.47 1.65 9.34
C ILE A 199 13.98 0.89 10.57
N ARG A 200 13.51 1.29 11.76
CA ARG A 200 13.73 0.53 12.98
C ARG A 200 12.77 -0.65 13.09
N ASN A 201 11.48 -0.38 12.94
CA ASN A 201 10.46 -1.41 13.10
C ASN A 201 9.55 -1.46 11.88
N LEU A 202 9.48 -2.61 11.23
CA LEU A 202 8.47 -2.96 10.25
C LEU A 202 7.42 -3.83 10.91
N ASN A 203 6.16 -3.37 10.92
CA ASN A 203 5.04 -4.14 11.42
C ASN A 203 3.99 -4.28 10.32
N ILE A 204 3.69 -5.52 9.95
CA ILE A 204 2.70 -5.86 8.93
C ILE A 204 1.68 -6.81 9.52
N ASP A 205 0.40 -6.42 9.48
CA ASP A 205 -0.74 -7.28 9.74
C ASP A 205 -1.55 -7.39 8.43
N ASN A 206 -1.60 -8.59 7.85
CA ASN A 206 -2.34 -8.88 6.62
C ASN A 206 -3.35 -10.01 6.87
N ASN A 207 -4.56 -9.90 6.32
CA ASN A 207 -5.50 -11.02 6.44
C ASN A 207 -5.41 -11.96 5.24
N THR A 208 -5.34 -11.43 4.00
CA THR A 208 -5.34 -12.27 2.79
C THR A 208 -4.46 -11.64 1.71
N GLY A 209 -3.53 -12.41 1.19
CA GLY A 209 -2.59 -12.05 0.14
C GLY A 209 -1.16 -12.41 0.50
N ASP A 210 -0.28 -12.39 -0.47
CA ASP A 210 1.13 -12.69 -0.28
C ASP A 210 1.91 -11.45 0.17
N ILE A 211 2.98 -11.68 0.93
CA ILE A 211 3.86 -10.63 1.44
C ILE A 211 5.28 -10.92 0.96
N ASP A 212 5.84 -10.00 0.17
CA ASP A 212 7.20 -10.05 -0.34
C ASP A 212 8.00 -8.87 0.20
N LEU A 213 9.10 -9.15 0.90
CA LEU A 213 10.08 -8.18 1.34
C LEU A 213 11.46 -8.52 0.78
N SER A 214 12.08 -7.60 0.05
CA SER A 214 13.39 -7.85 -0.55
C SER A 214 14.32 -6.66 -0.50
N SER A 215 15.63 -6.94 -0.53
CA SER A 215 16.72 -5.96 -0.65
C SER A 215 16.62 -4.82 0.36
N SER A 216 16.27 -5.12 1.61
CA SER A 216 15.85 -4.13 2.59
C SER A 216 16.70 -4.17 3.87
N THR A 217 16.94 -2.99 4.45
CA THR A 217 17.74 -2.79 5.68
C THR A 217 16.81 -2.34 6.81
N ILE A 218 16.36 -3.28 7.63
CA ILE A 218 15.35 -3.07 8.67
C ILE A 218 15.82 -3.73 9.97
N LYS A 219 15.71 -3.02 11.09
CA LYS A 219 16.23 -3.53 12.37
C LYS A 219 15.36 -4.62 12.98
N ASN A 220 14.05 -4.43 13.04
CA ASN A 220 13.12 -5.41 13.55
C ASN A 220 11.97 -5.61 12.55
N ILE A 221 11.71 -6.86 12.20
CA ILE A 221 10.67 -7.25 11.26
C ILE A 221 9.64 -8.10 12.00
N ASN A 222 8.40 -7.66 12.01
CA ASN A 222 7.27 -8.40 12.57
C ASN A 222 6.14 -8.46 11.53
N ILE A 223 5.85 -9.64 11.02
CA ILE A 223 4.85 -9.88 9.98
C ILE A 223 3.90 -10.97 10.44
N SER A 224 2.61 -10.64 10.48
CA SER A 224 1.51 -11.56 10.70
C SER A 224 0.62 -11.61 9.46
N ASN A 225 0.37 -12.81 8.94
CA ASN A 225 -0.53 -13.05 7.81
C ASN A 225 -1.54 -14.15 8.18
N LYS A 226 -2.80 -14.03 7.78
CA LYS A 226 -3.75 -15.12 8.02
C LYS A 226 -3.79 -16.11 6.87
N LEU A 227 -3.82 -15.61 5.62
CA LEU A 227 -3.91 -16.46 4.43
C LEU A 227 -3.01 -15.90 3.32
N GLY A 228 -1.98 -16.63 2.96
CA GLY A 228 -0.99 -16.32 1.94
C GLY A 228 0.44 -16.56 2.41
N ASN A 229 1.36 -16.46 1.49
CA ASN A 229 2.77 -16.74 1.72
C ASN A 229 3.50 -15.51 2.25
N ILE A 230 4.58 -15.75 2.98
CA ILE A 230 5.52 -14.71 3.41
C ILE A 230 6.89 -15.04 2.86
N THR A 231 7.44 -14.15 2.04
CA THR A 231 8.77 -14.32 1.46
C THR A 231 9.68 -13.15 1.84
N LEU A 232 10.81 -13.46 2.46
CA LEU A 232 11.89 -12.52 2.71
C LEU A 232 13.12 -12.93 1.92
N ASN A 233 13.69 -12.00 1.15
CA ASN A 233 14.83 -12.31 0.31
C ASN A 233 15.89 -11.20 0.35
N ASN A 234 17.16 -11.61 0.48
CA ASN A 234 18.30 -10.74 0.32
C ASN A 234 18.25 -9.50 1.25
N LEU A 235 18.08 -9.73 2.55
CA LEU A 235 18.27 -8.68 3.54
C LEU A 235 19.76 -8.61 3.90
N PRO A 236 20.41 -7.44 3.80
CA PRO A 236 21.85 -7.30 4.06
C PRO A 236 22.23 -7.76 5.46
N ASN A 237 23.33 -8.47 5.57
CA ASN A 237 23.92 -8.89 6.83
C ASN A 237 24.16 -7.66 7.74
N GLU A 238 24.05 -7.82 9.04
CA GLU A 238 24.36 -6.85 10.10
C GLU A 238 23.29 -5.80 10.42
N SER A 239 22.23 -5.65 9.63
CA SER A 239 21.23 -4.62 9.87
C SER A 239 19.98 -5.09 10.63
N THR A 240 19.68 -6.39 10.57
CA THR A 240 18.44 -6.94 11.16
C THR A 240 18.74 -7.63 12.48
N ASP A 241 18.10 -7.16 13.55
CA ASP A 241 18.23 -7.75 14.88
C ASP A 241 17.25 -8.91 15.06
N ASN A 242 15.96 -8.67 14.80
CA ASN A 242 14.92 -9.65 15.06
C ASN A 242 13.99 -9.82 13.86
N ILE A 243 13.64 -11.07 13.57
CA ILE A 243 12.66 -11.44 12.55
C ILE A 243 11.57 -12.30 13.22
N SER A 244 10.33 -11.88 13.13
CA SER A 244 9.15 -12.64 13.57
C SER A 244 8.15 -12.72 12.45
N LEU A 245 7.93 -13.92 11.92
CA LEU A 245 6.98 -14.18 10.85
C LEU A 245 5.97 -15.22 11.29
N GLU A 246 4.70 -14.90 11.14
CA GLU A 246 3.61 -15.84 11.43
C GLU A 246 2.61 -15.84 10.29
N THR A 247 2.19 -17.03 9.84
CA THR A 247 1.04 -17.23 8.95
C THR A 247 0.15 -18.35 9.47
N ASN A 248 -1.17 -18.21 9.31
CA ASN A 248 -2.05 -19.32 9.64
C ASN A 248 -2.10 -20.34 8.50
N THR A 249 -2.22 -19.85 7.24
CA THR A 249 -2.23 -20.73 6.07
C THR A 249 -1.37 -20.14 4.99
N GLY A 250 -0.27 -20.78 4.67
CA GLY A 250 0.70 -20.35 3.67
C GLY A 250 2.12 -20.76 4.04
N ASP A 251 2.99 -20.66 3.08
CA ASP A 251 4.40 -20.98 3.25
C ASP A 251 5.19 -19.75 3.74
N ILE A 252 6.24 -20.00 4.52
CA ILE A 252 7.22 -18.99 4.91
C ILE A 252 8.55 -19.34 4.27
N SER A 253 9.09 -18.42 3.48
CA SER A 253 10.35 -18.59 2.78
C SER A 253 11.32 -17.46 3.10
N LEU A 254 12.51 -17.81 3.58
CA LEU A 254 13.60 -16.89 3.86
C LEU A 254 14.81 -17.28 3.02
N PHE A 255 15.35 -16.31 2.29
CA PHE A 255 16.53 -16.53 1.44
C PHE A 255 17.58 -15.45 1.68
N ASN A 256 18.85 -15.88 1.78
CA ASN A 256 20.00 -14.98 1.93
C ASN A 256 19.87 -14.00 3.11
N LEU A 257 19.63 -14.53 4.29
CA LEU A 257 19.33 -13.76 5.49
C LEU A 257 20.31 -14.04 6.62
N THR A 258 20.57 -12.97 7.39
CA THR A 258 21.21 -13.05 8.70
C THR A 258 20.42 -12.19 9.69
N ALA A 259 20.17 -12.70 10.90
CA ALA A 259 19.66 -11.90 12.00
C ALA A 259 20.66 -11.90 13.15
N ASN A 260 20.77 -10.77 13.84
CA ASN A 260 21.76 -10.63 14.93
C ASN A 260 21.31 -11.30 16.23
N ASN A 261 19.99 -11.32 16.50
CA ASN A 261 19.45 -11.81 17.78
C ASN A 261 18.51 -13.00 17.63
N SER A 262 17.37 -12.82 16.96
CA SER A 262 16.37 -13.87 16.91
C SER A 262 15.63 -13.97 15.59
N ILE A 263 15.31 -15.22 15.23
CA ILE A 263 14.43 -15.56 14.11
C ILE A 263 13.32 -16.44 14.65
N SER A 264 12.06 -16.01 14.50
CA SER A 264 10.87 -16.78 14.86
C SER A 264 9.97 -16.94 13.65
N LEU A 265 9.76 -18.18 13.23
CA LEU A 265 8.95 -18.54 12.07
C LEU A 265 7.85 -19.50 12.49
N LYS A 266 6.61 -19.12 12.22
CA LYS A 266 5.46 -19.95 12.58
C LYS A 266 4.45 -20.03 11.45
N SER A 267 4.13 -21.24 10.99
CA SER A 267 3.03 -21.53 10.10
C SER A 267 2.10 -22.54 10.74
N SER A 268 0.78 -22.31 10.73
CA SER A 268 -0.15 -23.35 11.19
C SER A 268 -0.36 -24.39 10.09
N THR A 269 -0.56 -23.98 8.84
CA THR A 269 -0.67 -24.88 7.69
C THR A 269 0.20 -24.36 6.55
N GLY A 270 1.30 -25.04 6.26
CA GLY A 270 2.25 -24.67 5.22
C GLY A 270 3.68 -25.03 5.59
N ASN A 271 4.57 -24.89 4.62
CA ASN A 271 5.99 -25.22 4.78
C ASN A 271 6.78 -24.00 5.25
N ILE A 272 7.87 -24.27 5.95
CA ILE A 272 8.85 -23.26 6.31
C ILE A 272 10.17 -23.63 5.68
N LEU A 273 10.71 -22.77 4.82
CA LEU A 273 12.05 -22.86 4.25
C LEU A 273 12.86 -21.65 4.68
N ALA A 274 13.94 -21.89 5.41
CA ALA A 274 14.87 -20.84 5.83
C ALA A 274 16.28 -21.18 5.33
N GLU A 275 16.82 -20.35 4.44
CA GLU A 275 18.20 -20.41 3.96
C GLU A 275 18.97 -19.23 4.58
N LEU A 276 19.72 -19.52 5.64
CA LEU A 276 20.39 -18.52 6.46
C LEU A 276 21.86 -18.40 6.09
N ASN A 277 22.34 -17.19 5.88
CA ASN A 277 23.75 -16.88 5.70
C ASN A 277 24.44 -16.80 7.08
N ASP A 278 24.47 -17.90 7.81
CA ASP A 278 25.04 -17.97 9.14
C ASP A 278 25.55 -19.38 9.45
N ASN A 279 26.35 -19.51 10.52
CA ASN A 279 26.81 -20.78 10.95
C ASN A 279 25.80 -21.39 11.95
N GLU A 280 25.46 -22.67 11.78
CA GLU A 280 24.56 -23.39 12.69
C GLU A 280 25.02 -23.29 14.15
N SER A 281 26.31 -23.31 14.39
CA SER A 281 26.92 -23.18 15.75
C SER A 281 26.61 -21.84 16.43
N ASN A 282 26.18 -20.81 15.69
CA ASN A 282 25.77 -19.53 16.24
C ASN A 282 24.37 -19.55 16.85
N PHE A 283 23.57 -20.56 16.53
CA PHE A 283 22.24 -20.78 17.09
C PHE A 283 22.27 -21.86 18.17
N THR A 284 22.05 -21.51 19.42
CA THR A 284 21.96 -22.50 20.51
C THR A 284 20.81 -22.20 21.47
N ASN A 285 20.22 -23.28 21.97
CA ASN A 285 19.37 -23.26 23.16
C ASN A 285 20.25 -23.13 24.42
N GLY A 286 20.59 -21.91 24.86
CA GLY A 286 21.39 -21.75 26.09
C GLY A 286 21.86 -20.32 26.36
N SER A 287 22.19 -20.07 27.61
CA SER A 287 22.36 -18.77 28.27
C SER A 287 23.56 -17.90 27.89
N ASN A 288 24.30 -18.19 26.85
CA ASN A 288 25.46 -17.39 26.41
C ASN A 288 25.21 -16.74 25.06
N LYS A 289 24.65 -15.51 25.05
CA LYS A 289 24.63 -14.52 23.95
C LYS A 289 24.63 -15.05 22.50
N LYS A 290 24.01 -16.18 22.25
CA LYS A 290 23.88 -16.75 20.93
C LYS A 290 22.49 -16.46 20.37
N LYS A 291 22.39 -16.41 19.05
CA LYS A 291 21.17 -16.17 18.31
C LYS A 291 20.12 -17.23 18.61
N THR A 292 18.87 -16.86 18.63
CA THR A 292 17.75 -17.80 18.84
C THR A 292 17.06 -18.07 17.51
N LEU A 293 16.89 -19.34 17.16
CA LEU A 293 16.05 -19.78 16.04
C LEU A 293 14.90 -20.62 16.58
N PHE A 294 13.69 -20.15 16.34
CA PHE A 294 12.47 -20.87 16.63
C PHE A 294 11.67 -21.09 15.33
N THR A 295 11.35 -22.33 15.01
CA THR A 295 10.53 -22.70 13.85
C THR A 295 9.44 -23.66 14.26
N SER A 296 8.21 -23.46 13.81
CA SER A 296 7.09 -24.32 14.10
C SER A 296 6.11 -24.37 12.94
N SER A 297 5.79 -25.56 12.46
CA SER A 297 4.65 -25.79 11.57
C SER A 297 3.77 -26.90 12.16
N SER A 298 2.44 -26.69 12.23
CA SER A 298 1.52 -27.71 12.70
C SER A 298 1.22 -28.74 11.60
N THR A 299 1.11 -28.27 10.35
CA THR A 299 0.92 -29.14 9.18
C THR A 299 1.81 -28.64 8.06
N GLY A 300 2.90 -29.32 7.80
CA GLY A 300 3.87 -28.97 6.77
C GLY A 300 5.28 -29.33 7.19
N THR A 301 6.22 -29.08 6.30
CA THR A 301 7.65 -29.40 6.48
C THR A 301 8.41 -28.15 6.92
N VAL A 302 9.31 -28.30 7.87
CA VAL A 302 10.27 -27.26 8.26
C VAL A 302 11.64 -27.66 7.76
N THR A 303 12.24 -26.82 6.92
CA THR A 303 13.60 -27.00 6.41
C THR A 303 14.43 -25.77 6.73
N VAL A 304 15.53 -25.95 7.45
CA VAL A 304 16.50 -24.90 7.74
C VAL A 304 17.84 -25.30 7.14
N LYS A 305 18.43 -24.43 6.35
CA LYS A 305 19.76 -24.59 5.75
C LYS A 305 20.65 -23.46 6.21
N PHE A 306 21.88 -23.78 6.52
CA PHE A 306 22.92 -22.82 6.86
C PHE A 306 23.98 -22.82 5.76
N SER A 307 24.33 -21.65 5.25
CA SER A 307 25.43 -21.47 4.32
C SER A 307 26.55 -20.71 5.01
N ASN A 308 27.66 -21.38 5.24
CA ASN A 308 28.87 -20.73 5.69
C ASN A 308 29.42 -19.85 4.55
N LYS A 309 29.55 -18.56 4.79
CA LYS A 309 30.39 -17.69 3.95
C LYS A 309 31.84 -17.75 4.42
#